data_76051a385c8a479b6ca9125c9cea7663
#
_entry.id   76051a385c8a479b6ca9125c9cea7663
#
_cell.length_a   1.000
_cell.length_b   1.000
_cell.length_c   1.000
_cell.angle_alpha   90.00
_cell.angle_beta   90.00
_cell.angle_gamma   90.00
#
_symmetry.space_group_name_H-M   'P 1'
#
loop_
_entity.id
_entity.type
_entity.pdbx_description
1 polymer ?
#
loop_
_entity_poly.entity_id
_entity_poly.type
_entity_poly.pdbx_seq_one_letter_code
_entity_poly.pdbx_strand_id
1 'polypeptide(L)'
;MPLSNLQTHADLIAGLPSYSLEMLCSDIVRLMKTGVSELQIESLKVLPGTRMRAFGLKYSPLPPYEILQTPSISPSELRTAMQISRMTDLYYNSEAWQGVTRQLVCKDSGFVLDFTKHLSGLMVLDSPVSVERRGVILYEYCREHYSSLLDDLSIAWIQAGLSLKKEPAGNILKIKHLDTFLSENGLQLTVIRGQAQTSHRYYLLTGISRRIIFGYDSQTHFPAPVFVGEVV
;
A
#
# COMPACT_ATOMS: atom_id res chain seq x y z
N MET A 1 13.85 -10.29 -20.90
CA MET A 1 12.56 -9.58 -21.02
C MET A 1 11.99 -9.44 -19.61
N PRO A 2 11.67 -8.26 -19.13
CA PRO A 2 10.97 -8.14 -17.85
C PRO A 2 9.55 -8.71 -18.01
N LEU A 3 9.13 -9.58 -17.09
CA LEU A 3 7.79 -10.16 -17.00
C LEU A 3 6.76 -9.10 -16.50
N SER A 4 6.81 -7.88 -17.04
CA SER A 4 6.10 -6.70 -16.52
C SER A 4 4.58 -6.77 -16.62
N ASN A 5 4.01 -7.83 -17.20
CA ASN A 5 2.56 -8.00 -17.37
C ASN A 5 2.02 -9.26 -16.66
N LEU A 6 2.84 -9.97 -15.85
CA LEU A 6 2.39 -11.12 -15.11
C LEU A 6 1.84 -10.67 -13.75
N GLN A 7 0.53 -10.83 -13.55
CA GLN A 7 -0.05 -10.71 -12.22
C GLN A 7 0.27 -11.98 -11.42
N THR A 8 0.90 -11.80 -10.28
CA THR A 8 1.26 -12.88 -9.37
C THR A 8 0.41 -12.81 -8.12
N HIS A 9 -0.07 -13.97 -7.67
CA HIS A 9 -0.88 -14.11 -6.49
C HIS A 9 -0.17 -15.05 -5.51
N ALA A 10 -0.16 -14.73 -4.23
CA ALA A 10 0.41 -15.58 -3.20
C ALA A 10 -0.54 -15.69 -2.01
N ASP A 11 -0.69 -16.93 -1.50
CA ASP A 11 -1.53 -17.23 -0.34
C ASP A 11 -0.66 -17.73 0.81
N LEU A 12 -0.91 -17.17 2.00
CA LEU A 12 -0.34 -17.63 3.27
C LEU A 12 -1.46 -18.07 4.20
N ILE A 13 -1.20 -19.15 4.95
CA ILE A 13 -2.17 -19.69 5.90
C ILE A 13 -1.63 -19.54 7.32
N ALA A 14 -2.27 -18.70 8.12
CA ALA A 14 -1.98 -18.55 9.54
C ALA A 14 -2.54 -19.73 10.34
N GLY A 15 -1.74 -20.25 11.28
CA GLY A 15 -2.15 -21.35 12.14
C GLY A 15 -1.82 -22.74 11.60
N LEU A 16 -0.94 -22.87 10.63
CA LEU A 16 -0.36 -24.15 10.25
C LEU A 16 0.45 -24.74 11.42
N PRO A 17 0.52 -26.09 11.57
CA PRO A 17 1.40 -26.72 12.55
C PRO A 17 2.86 -26.26 12.39
N SER A 18 3.52 -25.97 13.50
CA SER A 18 4.92 -25.48 13.54
C SER A 18 5.17 -24.16 12.83
N TYR A 19 4.14 -23.37 12.56
CA TYR A 19 4.24 -22.07 11.90
C TYR A 19 3.84 -20.96 12.87
N SER A 20 4.83 -20.21 13.35
CA SER A 20 4.63 -19.12 14.32
C SER A 20 4.22 -17.79 13.64
N LEU A 21 3.76 -16.82 14.44
CA LEU A 21 3.51 -15.48 13.95
C LEU A 21 4.77 -14.81 13.37
N GLU A 22 5.93 -15.06 13.98
CA GLU A 22 7.21 -14.52 13.48
C GLU A 22 7.55 -15.06 12.09
N MET A 23 7.38 -16.38 11.88
CA MET A 23 7.59 -16.99 10.56
C MET A 23 6.61 -16.42 9.53
N LEU A 24 5.34 -16.28 9.89
CA LEU A 24 4.33 -15.66 9.03
C LEU A 24 4.73 -14.22 8.65
N CYS A 25 5.13 -13.39 9.61
CA CYS A 25 5.59 -12.02 9.34
C CYS A 25 6.81 -12.00 8.42
N SER A 26 7.76 -12.90 8.62
CA SER A 26 8.95 -13.03 7.77
C SER A 26 8.58 -13.38 6.32
N ASP A 27 7.66 -14.31 6.11
CA ASP A 27 7.20 -14.70 4.79
C ASP A 27 6.40 -13.58 4.11
N ILE A 28 5.54 -12.86 4.85
CA ILE A 28 4.83 -11.67 4.35
C ILE A 28 5.83 -10.63 3.84
N VAL A 29 6.81 -10.26 4.67
CA VAL A 29 7.86 -9.29 4.31
C VAL A 29 8.62 -9.74 3.07
N ARG A 30 8.99 -11.02 2.99
CA ARG A 30 9.69 -11.59 1.83
C ARG A 30 8.86 -11.48 0.56
N LEU A 31 7.58 -11.87 0.60
CA LEU A 31 6.67 -11.80 -0.54
C LEU A 31 6.43 -10.34 -0.98
N MET A 32 6.20 -9.42 -0.04
CA MET A 32 6.04 -8.01 -0.36
C MET A 32 7.30 -7.42 -1.02
N LYS A 33 8.50 -7.79 -0.55
CA LYS A 33 9.79 -7.36 -1.16
C LYS A 33 9.97 -7.89 -2.58
N THR A 34 9.53 -9.11 -2.88
CA THR A 34 9.59 -9.66 -4.24
C THR A 34 8.63 -8.95 -5.20
N GLY A 35 7.61 -8.24 -4.67
CA GLY A 35 6.64 -7.48 -5.45
C GLY A 35 5.54 -8.35 -6.03
N VAL A 36 5.09 -9.37 -5.30
CA VAL A 36 3.86 -10.10 -5.64
C VAL A 36 2.70 -9.11 -5.82
N SER A 37 1.88 -9.33 -6.84
CA SER A 37 0.81 -8.37 -7.19
C SER A 37 -0.30 -8.36 -6.15
N GLU A 38 -0.61 -9.51 -5.58
CA GLU A 38 -1.62 -9.66 -4.53
C GLU A 38 -1.14 -10.70 -3.51
N LEU A 39 -1.33 -10.42 -2.23
CA LEU A 39 -0.98 -11.30 -1.12
C LEU A 39 -2.21 -11.52 -0.24
N GLN A 40 -2.69 -12.75 -0.17
CA GLN A 40 -3.77 -13.14 0.74
C GLN A 40 -3.22 -13.88 1.96
N ILE A 41 -3.82 -13.60 3.11
CA ILE A 41 -3.46 -14.22 4.38
C ILE A 41 -4.76 -14.72 5.02
N GLU A 42 -4.91 -16.03 5.08
CA GLU A 42 -6.12 -16.69 5.57
C GLU A 42 -5.85 -17.46 6.87
N SER A 43 -6.89 -17.60 7.70
CA SER A 43 -6.87 -18.47 8.87
C SER A 43 -7.04 -19.94 8.44
N LEU A 44 -6.27 -20.85 9.03
CA LEU A 44 -6.42 -22.29 8.79
C LEU A 44 -7.83 -22.75 9.14
N LYS A 45 -8.45 -23.49 8.24
CA LYS A 45 -9.75 -24.18 8.44
C LYS A 45 -9.53 -25.69 8.52
N VAL A 46 -9.82 -26.29 9.69
CA VAL A 46 -9.58 -27.71 9.97
C VAL A 46 -10.74 -28.55 9.49
N LEU A 47 -10.84 -28.76 8.19
CA LEU A 47 -11.95 -29.46 7.56
C LEU A 47 -12.09 -30.93 8.02
N PRO A 48 -13.33 -31.47 8.07
CA PRO A 48 -13.55 -32.89 8.35
C PRO A 48 -12.80 -33.79 7.35
N GLY A 49 -12.24 -34.88 7.86
CA GLY A 49 -11.50 -35.86 7.04
C GLY A 49 -10.04 -35.49 6.74
N THR A 50 -9.56 -34.32 7.14
CA THR A 50 -8.15 -33.96 6.98
C THR A 50 -7.27 -34.54 8.08
N ARG A 51 -5.98 -34.80 7.77
CA ARG A 51 -4.98 -35.24 8.76
C ARG A 51 -4.63 -34.15 9.79
N MET A 52 -5.06 -32.90 9.56
CA MET A 52 -4.78 -31.77 10.44
C MET A 52 -5.28 -31.96 11.88
N ARG A 53 -6.32 -32.78 12.08
CA ARG A 53 -6.87 -33.11 13.41
C ARG A 53 -5.88 -33.85 14.31
N ALA A 54 -4.86 -34.51 13.77
CA ALA A 54 -3.84 -35.23 14.51
C ALA A 54 -2.76 -34.36 15.14
N PHE A 55 -2.71 -33.05 14.84
CA PHE A 55 -1.62 -32.14 15.28
C PHE A 55 -1.91 -31.39 16.60
N GLY A 56 -2.87 -31.81 17.40
CA GLY A 56 -3.17 -31.14 18.70
C GLY A 56 -3.72 -29.73 18.55
N LEU A 57 -4.41 -29.46 17.44
CA LEU A 57 -4.97 -28.15 17.14
C LEU A 57 -6.26 -27.90 17.92
N LYS A 58 -6.45 -26.67 18.41
CA LYS A 58 -7.76 -26.20 18.90
C LYS A 58 -8.44 -25.42 17.79
N TYR A 59 -9.64 -25.83 17.39
CA TYR A 59 -10.40 -25.22 16.32
C TYR A 59 -11.90 -25.20 16.66
N SER A 60 -12.67 -24.35 15.99
CA SER A 60 -14.12 -24.27 16.14
C SER A 60 -14.76 -25.62 15.75
N PRO A 61 -15.65 -26.18 16.58
CA PRO A 61 -16.41 -27.40 16.20
C PRO A 61 -17.46 -27.13 15.13
N LEU A 62 -17.78 -25.85 14.87
CA LEU A 62 -18.78 -25.41 13.90
C LEU A 62 -18.08 -24.89 12.62
N PRO A 63 -18.72 -25.03 11.45
CA PRO A 63 -18.22 -24.40 10.24
C PRO A 63 -17.96 -22.90 10.42
N PRO A 64 -16.89 -22.33 9.86
CA PRO A 64 -15.94 -22.92 8.91
C PRO A 64 -14.79 -23.72 9.54
N TYR A 65 -14.89 -24.20 10.78
CA TYR A 65 -13.88 -25.00 11.49
C TYR A 65 -12.54 -24.24 11.66
N GLU A 66 -12.65 -22.99 11.96
CA GLU A 66 -11.51 -22.08 12.05
C GLU A 66 -10.58 -22.43 13.20
N ILE A 67 -9.28 -22.30 12.98
CA ILE A 67 -8.26 -22.52 14.00
C ILE A 67 -8.39 -21.49 15.12
N LEU A 68 -8.25 -21.93 16.38
CA LEU A 68 -8.27 -21.09 17.55
C LEU A 68 -6.91 -21.03 18.24
N GLN A 69 -6.14 -22.09 18.12
CA GLN A 69 -4.79 -22.22 18.69
C GLN A 69 -4.04 -23.41 18.09
N THR A 70 -2.72 -23.27 17.96
CA THR A 70 -1.82 -24.39 17.69
C THR A 70 -0.72 -24.41 18.76
N PRO A 71 0.14 -25.44 18.82
CA PRO A 71 1.31 -25.40 19.69
C PRO A 71 2.28 -24.24 19.40
N SER A 72 2.25 -23.68 18.17
CA SER A 72 3.20 -22.66 17.69
C SER A 72 2.62 -21.25 17.62
N ILE A 73 1.31 -21.09 17.77
CA ILE A 73 0.65 -19.78 17.68
C ILE A 73 -0.54 -19.70 18.64
N SER A 74 -0.54 -18.72 19.50
CA SER A 74 -1.59 -18.48 20.50
C SER A 74 -2.84 -17.81 19.87
N PRO A 75 -3.99 -17.78 20.59
CA PRO A 75 -5.19 -17.07 20.11
C PRO A 75 -4.96 -15.56 19.90
N SER A 76 -4.10 -14.92 20.71
CA SER A 76 -3.76 -13.51 20.55
C SER A 76 -2.91 -13.27 19.29
N GLU A 77 -1.97 -14.15 19.01
CA GLU A 77 -1.14 -14.07 17.79
C GLU A 77 -1.95 -14.36 16.53
N LEU A 78 -2.92 -15.29 16.57
CA LEU A 78 -3.86 -15.50 15.46
C LEU A 78 -4.68 -14.24 15.17
N ARG A 79 -5.16 -13.53 16.20
CA ARG A 79 -5.83 -12.23 16.01
C ARG A 79 -4.89 -11.21 15.36
N THR A 80 -3.64 -11.14 15.81
CA THR A 80 -2.63 -10.27 15.17
C THR A 80 -2.41 -10.66 13.72
N ALA A 81 -2.33 -11.95 13.40
CA ALA A 81 -2.21 -12.42 12.01
C ALA A 81 -3.39 -11.96 11.14
N MET A 82 -4.62 -12.01 11.64
CA MET A 82 -5.80 -11.52 10.91
C MET A 82 -5.83 -10.00 10.80
N GLN A 83 -5.29 -9.28 11.77
CA GLN A 83 -5.10 -7.83 11.67
C GLN A 83 -4.05 -7.47 10.60
N ILE A 84 -2.96 -8.25 10.50
CA ILE A 84 -1.97 -8.11 9.42
C ILE A 84 -2.60 -8.42 8.06
N SER A 85 -3.43 -9.47 7.95
CA SER A 85 -4.21 -9.75 6.75
C SER A 85 -5.03 -8.53 6.33
N ARG A 86 -5.77 -7.94 7.24
CA ARG A 86 -6.58 -6.75 6.98
C ARG A 86 -5.74 -5.52 6.59
N MET A 87 -4.60 -5.28 7.25
CA MET A 87 -3.65 -4.24 6.85
C MET A 87 -3.12 -4.50 5.42
N THR A 88 -2.79 -5.74 5.10
CA THR A 88 -2.32 -6.13 3.76
C THR A 88 -3.36 -5.80 2.70
N ASP A 89 -4.64 -6.11 2.92
CA ASP A 89 -5.73 -5.76 2.01
C ASP A 89 -5.91 -4.25 1.84
N LEU A 90 -5.82 -3.50 2.94
CA LEU A 90 -6.05 -2.06 2.91
C LEU A 90 -4.91 -1.29 2.24
N TYR A 91 -3.68 -1.76 2.31
CA TYR A 91 -2.50 -1.01 1.89
C TYR A 91 -1.67 -1.71 0.81
N TYR A 92 -1.29 -2.97 1.00
CA TYR A 92 -0.47 -3.69 0.02
C TYR A 92 -1.28 -4.13 -1.20
N ASN A 93 -2.49 -4.69 -1.01
CA ASN A 93 -3.37 -5.08 -2.12
C ASN A 93 -4.14 -3.90 -2.73
N SER A 94 -3.86 -2.69 -2.30
CA SER A 94 -4.49 -1.46 -2.81
C SER A 94 -3.63 -0.84 -3.89
N GLU A 95 -4.15 -0.72 -5.11
CA GLU A 95 -3.45 -0.07 -6.23
C GLU A 95 -2.88 1.30 -5.84
N ALA A 96 -3.63 2.08 -5.06
CA ALA A 96 -3.20 3.42 -4.63
C ALA A 96 -1.98 3.39 -3.70
N TRP A 97 -1.86 2.39 -2.82
CA TRP A 97 -0.88 2.41 -1.72
C TRP A 97 0.19 1.32 -1.82
N GLN A 98 0.06 0.35 -2.74
CA GLN A 98 0.97 -0.78 -2.89
C GLN A 98 2.42 -0.33 -3.05
N GLY A 99 2.68 0.64 -3.92
CA GLY A 99 4.03 1.12 -4.21
C GLY A 99 4.73 1.68 -2.98
N VAL A 100 4.04 2.53 -2.21
CA VAL A 100 4.57 3.13 -0.97
C VAL A 100 4.72 2.06 0.11
N THR A 101 3.72 1.18 0.28
CA THR A 101 3.77 0.08 1.26
C THR A 101 4.97 -0.83 1.01
N ARG A 102 5.24 -1.17 -0.25
CA ARG A 102 6.41 -1.97 -0.64
C ARG A 102 7.72 -1.27 -0.31
N GLN A 103 7.83 0.03 -0.56
CA GLN A 103 9.03 0.80 -0.21
C GLN A 103 9.26 0.82 1.31
N LEU A 104 8.18 0.98 2.11
CA LEU A 104 8.24 0.93 3.56
C LEU A 104 8.76 -0.42 4.05
N VAL A 105 8.22 -1.52 3.54
CA VAL A 105 8.67 -2.89 3.87
C VAL A 105 10.12 -3.15 3.44
N CYS A 106 10.55 -2.60 2.29
CA CYS A 106 11.94 -2.69 1.85
C CYS A 106 12.89 -1.95 2.78
N LYS A 107 12.47 -0.79 3.30
CA LYS A 107 13.25 0.05 4.20
C LYS A 107 13.29 -0.50 5.62
N ASP A 108 12.17 -1.03 6.09
CA ASP A 108 12.02 -1.57 7.45
C ASP A 108 11.14 -2.83 7.45
N SER A 109 11.75 -3.96 7.77
CA SER A 109 11.03 -5.24 7.87
C SER A 109 10.07 -5.29 9.07
N GLY A 110 10.23 -4.45 10.08
CA GLY A 110 9.33 -4.30 11.24
C GLY A 110 8.04 -3.57 10.91
N PHE A 111 8.02 -2.80 9.80
CA PHE A 111 6.88 -1.97 9.39
C PHE A 111 5.54 -2.73 9.40
N VAL A 112 5.50 -3.96 8.88
CA VAL A 112 4.26 -4.76 8.79
C VAL A 112 3.59 -4.91 10.16
N LEU A 113 4.35 -5.29 11.17
CA LEU A 113 3.82 -5.50 12.53
C LEU A 113 3.52 -4.18 13.23
N ASP A 114 4.42 -3.20 13.12
CA ASP A 114 4.29 -1.93 13.86
C ASP A 114 3.19 -1.05 13.28
N PHE A 115 3.05 -1.01 11.96
CA PHE A 115 1.94 -0.30 11.32
C PHE A 115 0.60 -0.99 11.59
N THR A 116 0.56 -2.34 11.64
CA THR A 116 -0.66 -3.07 12.05
C THR A 116 -1.07 -2.72 13.48
N LYS A 117 -0.13 -2.65 14.42
CA LYS A 117 -0.42 -2.20 15.80
C LYS A 117 -0.96 -0.77 15.84
N HIS A 118 -0.35 0.14 15.06
CA HIS A 118 -0.82 1.52 14.94
C HIS A 118 -2.27 1.58 14.44
N LEU A 119 -2.59 0.86 13.36
CA LEU A 119 -3.95 0.79 12.81
C LEU A 119 -4.95 0.18 13.80
N SER A 120 -4.54 -0.84 14.54
CA SER A 120 -5.37 -1.45 15.60
C SER A 120 -5.68 -0.44 16.71
N GLY A 121 -4.70 0.36 17.13
CA GLY A 121 -4.88 1.46 18.09
C GLY A 121 -5.88 2.53 17.62
N LEU A 122 -5.93 2.78 16.31
CA LEU A 122 -6.91 3.68 15.69
C LEU A 122 -8.29 3.03 15.44
N MET A 123 -8.46 1.73 15.74
CA MET A 123 -9.67 0.93 15.49
C MET A 123 -10.18 0.96 14.05
N VAL A 124 -9.27 1.07 13.07
CA VAL A 124 -9.63 1.16 11.65
C VAL A 124 -9.63 -0.17 10.92
N LEU A 125 -9.13 -1.24 11.55
CA LEU A 125 -9.05 -2.56 10.93
C LEU A 125 -10.40 -3.29 10.87
N ASP A 126 -11.33 -2.94 11.76
CA ASP A 126 -12.61 -3.64 11.92
C ASP A 126 -13.77 -2.98 11.13
N SER A 127 -13.48 -1.93 10.34
CA SER A 127 -14.48 -1.19 9.60
C SER A 127 -14.03 -0.85 8.17
N PRO A 128 -14.97 -0.57 7.25
CA PRO A 128 -14.62 -0.05 5.94
C PRO A 128 -13.90 1.30 6.04
N VAL A 129 -12.77 1.43 5.35
CA VAL A 129 -11.97 2.66 5.33
C VAL A 129 -11.79 3.12 3.89
N SER A 130 -12.15 4.37 3.60
CA SER A 130 -12.00 4.95 2.26
C SER A 130 -10.52 5.04 1.85
N VAL A 131 -10.26 5.04 0.54
CA VAL A 131 -8.90 5.21 -0.02
C VAL A 131 -8.25 6.48 0.53
N GLU A 132 -9.01 7.58 0.57
CA GLU A 132 -8.55 8.87 1.08
C GLU A 132 -8.15 8.79 2.57
N ARG A 133 -9.00 8.20 3.42
CA ARG A 133 -8.70 8.06 4.86
C ARG A 133 -7.46 7.19 5.09
N ARG A 134 -7.31 6.10 4.31
CA ARG A 134 -6.10 5.27 4.34
C ARG A 134 -4.84 6.08 4.02
N GLY A 135 -4.90 6.92 2.98
CA GLY A 135 -3.80 7.81 2.61
C GLY A 135 -3.44 8.81 3.69
N VAL A 136 -4.42 9.43 4.36
CA VAL A 136 -4.17 10.34 5.49
C VAL A 136 -3.46 9.61 6.63
N ILE A 137 -3.94 8.44 7.03
CA ILE A 137 -3.32 7.65 8.11
C ILE A 137 -1.88 7.27 7.75
N LEU A 138 -1.65 6.80 6.52
CA LEU A 138 -0.30 6.44 6.05
C LEU A 138 0.62 7.67 6.01
N TYR A 139 0.12 8.82 5.60
CA TYR A 139 0.86 10.07 5.58
C TYR A 139 1.28 10.51 6.99
N GLU A 140 0.36 10.53 7.95
CA GLU A 140 0.64 10.87 9.34
C GLU A 140 1.69 9.93 9.94
N TYR A 141 1.56 8.63 9.72
CA TYR A 141 2.53 7.63 10.15
C TYR A 141 3.92 7.83 9.50
N CYS A 142 3.96 8.08 8.19
CA CYS A 142 5.22 8.32 7.49
C CYS A 142 5.88 9.64 7.92
N ARG A 143 5.11 10.67 8.22
CA ARG A 143 5.64 11.94 8.71
C ARG A 143 6.41 11.78 10.03
N GLU A 144 5.96 10.89 10.89
CA GLU A 144 6.60 10.63 12.19
C GLU A 144 7.78 9.67 12.07
N HIS A 145 7.71 8.65 11.21
CA HIS A 145 8.66 7.54 11.21
C HIS A 145 9.50 7.42 9.93
N TYR A 146 9.01 7.92 8.78
CA TYR A 146 9.61 7.68 7.45
C TYR A 146 9.53 8.93 6.56
N SER A 147 9.96 10.08 7.05
CA SER A 147 9.84 11.37 6.35
C SER A 147 10.43 11.38 4.93
N SER A 148 11.43 10.54 4.66
CA SER A 148 12.02 10.39 3.32
C SER A 148 11.08 9.79 2.26
N LEU A 149 9.94 9.24 2.64
CA LEU A 149 8.93 8.68 1.72
C LEU A 149 7.71 9.60 1.50
N LEU A 150 7.73 10.80 2.05
CA LEU A 150 6.61 11.74 1.91
C LEU A 150 6.38 12.16 0.47
N ASP A 151 7.44 12.32 -0.33
CA ASP A 151 7.33 12.65 -1.75
C ASP A 151 6.63 11.50 -2.52
N ASP A 152 7.05 10.25 -2.29
CA ASP A 152 6.43 9.08 -2.93
C ASP A 152 4.97 8.93 -2.53
N LEU A 153 4.64 9.23 -1.27
CA LEU A 153 3.27 9.20 -0.78
C LEU A 153 2.43 10.32 -1.41
N SER A 154 2.96 11.54 -1.54
CA SER A 154 2.28 12.65 -2.23
C SER A 154 2.02 12.30 -3.71
N ILE A 155 2.99 11.68 -4.38
CA ILE A 155 2.85 11.19 -5.76
C ILE A 155 1.73 10.13 -5.83
N ALA A 156 1.73 9.15 -4.94
CA ALA A 156 0.72 8.10 -4.88
C ALA A 156 -0.70 8.69 -4.61
N TRP A 157 -0.79 9.65 -3.70
CA TRP A 157 -2.01 10.39 -3.41
C TRP A 157 -2.60 11.08 -4.65
N ILE A 158 -1.75 11.81 -5.39
CA ILE A 158 -2.14 12.53 -6.60
C ILE A 158 -2.54 11.55 -7.70
N GLN A 159 -1.78 10.46 -7.88
CA GLN A 159 -2.06 9.42 -8.87
C GLN A 159 -3.36 8.65 -8.59
N ALA A 160 -3.73 8.51 -7.32
CA ALA A 160 -5.00 7.94 -6.90
C ALA A 160 -6.21 8.89 -7.15
N GLY A 161 -5.98 10.09 -7.70
CA GLY A 161 -7.02 11.05 -8.01
C GLY A 161 -7.60 11.76 -6.78
N LEU A 162 -6.87 11.79 -5.68
CA LEU A 162 -7.32 12.39 -4.44
C LEU A 162 -7.11 13.92 -4.42
N SER A 163 -7.74 14.60 -3.46
CA SER A 163 -7.80 16.07 -3.42
C SER A 163 -6.43 16.73 -3.31
N LEU A 164 -6.08 17.59 -4.27
CA LEU A 164 -4.87 18.41 -4.25
C LEU A 164 -4.84 19.49 -3.15
N LYS A 165 -5.95 19.69 -2.43
CA LYS A 165 -6.06 20.69 -1.36
C LYS A 165 -5.74 20.12 0.03
N LYS A 166 -5.53 18.82 0.14
CA LYS A 166 -5.22 18.16 1.41
C LYS A 166 -3.71 18.02 1.60
N GLU A 167 -3.27 18.03 2.85
CA GLU A 167 -1.85 17.98 3.23
C GLU A 167 -1.07 16.83 2.57
N PRO A 168 -1.61 15.58 2.43
CA PRO A 168 -0.87 14.52 1.76
C PRO A 168 -0.53 14.79 0.28
N ALA A 169 -1.21 15.72 -0.38
CA ALA A 169 -0.86 16.14 -1.74
C ALA A 169 0.46 16.91 -1.81
N GLY A 170 0.98 17.41 -0.67
CA GLY A 170 2.18 18.21 -0.61
C GLY A 170 2.00 19.64 -1.13
N ASN A 171 3.11 20.29 -1.47
CA ASN A 171 3.11 21.67 -1.98
C ASN A 171 2.81 21.70 -3.49
N ILE A 172 1.62 22.12 -3.86
CA ILE A 172 1.09 22.10 -5.24
C ILE A 172 0.97 23.51 -5.79
N LEU A 173 1.61 23.75 -6.95
CA LEU A 173 1.51 24.97 -7.74
C LEU A 173 0.78 24.71 -9.06
N LYS A 174 -0.26 25.48 -9.37
CA LYS A 174 -0.93 25.41 -10.68
C LYS A 174 -0.09 26.13 -11.74
N ILE A 175 0.20 25.43 -12.85
CA ILE A 175 0.92 25.96 -14.01
C ILE A 175 -0.12 26.38 -15.09
N LYS A 176 -0.02 27.61 -15.59
CA LYS A 176 -0.91 28.09 -16.66
C LYS A 176 -0.50 27.56 -18.05
N HIS A 177 0.77 27.69 -18.40
CA HIS A 177 1.35 27.24 -19.68
C HIS A 177 2.63 26.48 -19.38
N LEU A 178 2.68 25.20 -19.76
CA LEU A 178 3.78 24.31 -19.42
C LEU A 178 5.11 24.74 -20.04
N ASP A 179 5.12 24.97 -21.37
CA ASP A 179 6.35 25.30 -22.09
C ASP A 179 6.96 26.63 -21.64
N THR A 180 6.11 27.65 -21.41
CA THR A 180 6.52 28.94 -20.87
C THR A 180 7.11 28.77 -19.47
N PHE A 181 6.42 28.02 -18.61
CA PHE A 181 6.90 27.76 -17.24
C PHE A 181 8.28 27.06 -17.21
N LEU A 182 8.48 26.05 -18.07
CA LEU A 182 9.76 25.33 -18.15
C LEU A 182 10.87 26.25 -18.65
N SER A 183 10.62 27.04 -19.71
CA SER A 183 11.63 27.95 -20.29
C SER A 183 12.00 29.08 -19.34
N GLU A 184 11.03 29.74 -18.70
CA GLU A 184 11.27 30.85 -17.76
C GLU A 184 12.03 30.41 -16.50
N ASN A 185 11.89 29.15 -16.07
CA ASN A 185 12.57 28.59 -14.90
C ASN A 185 13.83 27.78 -15.25
N GLY A 186 14.19 27.66 -16.54
CA GLY A 186 15.37 26.92 -16.98
C GLY A 186 15.28 25.42 -16.66
N LEU A 187 14.07 24.84 -16.65
CA LEU A 187 13.79 23.49 -16.21
C LEU A 187 13.73 22.52 -17.40
N GLN A 188 14.27 21.32 -17.21
CA GLN A 188 14.14 20.20 -18.14
C GLN A 188 13.09 19.23 -17.65
N LEU A 189 12.24 18.73 -18.55
CA LEU A 189 11.16 17.80 -18.25
C LEU A 189 11.48 16.41 -18.78
N THR A 190 11.54 15.43 -17.89
CA THR A 190 11.60 14.02 -18.23
C THR A 190 10.20 13.40 -18.09
N VAL A 191 9.62 12.96 -19.22
CA VAL A 191 8.28 12.35 -19.23
C VAL A 191 8.34 10.95 -18.64
N ILE A 192 7.51 10.71 -17.62
CA ILE A 192 7.35 9.39 -16.97
C ILE A 192 6.15 8.65 -17.58
N ARG A 193 5.04 9.36 -17.80
CA ARG A 193 3.79 8.78 -18.32
C ARG A 193 2.98 9.80 -19.13
N GLY A 194 2.38 9.32 -20.22
CA GLY A 194 1.48 10.11 -21.07
C GLY A 194 2.21 11.05 -22.02
N GLN A 195 1.45 11.95 -22.63
CA GLN A 195 1.95 13.01 -23.51
C GLN A 195 1.46 14.36 -23.02
N ALA A 196 2.33 15.36 -23.03
CA ALA A 196 1.94 16.72 -22.72
C ALA A 196 1.05 17.28 -23.85
N GLN A 197 -0.06 17.93 -23.49
CA GLN A 197 -1.00 18.53 -24.42
C GLN A 197 -1.42 19.93 -23.94
N THR A 198 -1.66 20.83 -24.86
CA THR A 198 -2.10 22.21 -24.54
C THR A 198 -3.46 22.27 -23.83
N SER A 199 -4.30 21.24 -24.01
CA SER A 199 -5.59 21.09 -23.34
C SER A 199 -5.49 20.65 -21.88
N HIS A 200 -4.30 20.21 -21.41
CA HIS A 200 -4.15 19.75 -20.03
C HIS A 200 -4.06 20.91 -19.04
N ARG A 201 -4.57 20.66 -17.82
CA ARG A 201 -4.32 21.51 -16.64
C ARG A 201 -3.12 20.94 -15.89
N TYR A 202 -2.07 21.75 -15.74
CA TYR A 202 -0.83 21.31 -15.13
C TYR A 202 -0.66 21.78 -13.69
N TYR A 203 -0.07 20.91 -12.87
CA TYR A 203 0.25 21.17 -11.48
C TYR A 203 1.65 20.67 -11.17
N LEU A 204 2.47 21.49 -10.53
CA LEU A 204 3.78 21.13 -10.02
C LEU A 204 3.67 20.74 -8.56
N LEU A 205 4.09 19.53 -8.21
CA LEU A 205 4.42 19.14 -6.86
C LEU A 205 5.88 19.51 -6.59
N THR A 206 6.12 20.31 -5.56
CA THR A 206 7.45 20.56 -5.02
C THR A 206 7.58 19.76 -3.74
N GLY A 207 8.23 18.61 -3.83
CA GLY A 207 8.50 17.73 -2.70
C GLY A 207 9.78 18.07 -1.96
N ILE A 208 10.20 17.22 -1.04
CA ILE A 208 11.45 17.36 -0.28
C ILE A 208 12.67 17.16 -1.18
N SER A 209 12.62 16.17 -2.07
CA SER A 209 13.71 15.78 -2.96
C SER A 209 13.35 15.77 -4.44
N ARG A 210 12.06 15.85 -4.79
CA ARG A 210 11.55 15.71 -6.15
C ARG A 210 10.61 16.84 -6.53
N ARG A 211 10.63 17.16 -7.83
CA ARG A 211 9.67 18.09 -8.47
C ARG A 211 8.96 17.36 -9.59
N ILE A 212 7.65 17.16 -9.46
CA ILE A 212 6.84 16.36 -10.39
C ILE A 212 5.74 17.24 -10.96
N ILE A 213 5.58 17.22 -12.28
CA ILE A 213 4.47 17.86 -12.98
C ILE A 213 3.40 16.82 -13.30
N PHE A 214 2.18 17.10 -12.91
CA PHE A 214 0.99 16.32 -13.22
C PHE A 214 0.10 17.08 -14.19
N GLY A 215 -0.32 16.43 -15.28
CA GLY A 215 -1.27 16.97 -16.25
C GLY A 215 -2.61 16.25 -16.13
N TYR A 216 -3.69 17.02 -16.03
CA TYR A 216 -5.05 16.54 -16.01
C TYR A 216 -5.76 16.96 -17.29
N ASP A 217 -6.47 16.04 -17.92
CA ASP A 217 -7.30 16.37 -19.07
C ASP A 217 -8.40 17.38 -18.65
N SER A 218 -8.51 18.48 -19.38
CA SER A 218 -9.51 19.51 -19.11
C SER A 218 -10.91 19.18 -19.63
N GLN A 219 -11.00 18.20 -20.54
CA GLN A 219 -12.28 17.78 -21.15
C GLN A 219 -12.92 16.62 -20.40
N THR A 220 -12.14 15.79 -19.73
CA THR A 220 -12.64 14.69 -18.92
C THR A 220 -12.64 15.05 -17.44
N HIS A 221 -13.62 14.53 -16.72
CA HIS A 221 -13.72 14.71 -15.26
C HIS A 221 -12.99 13.61 -14.51
N PHE A 222 -11.98 12.97 -15.14
CA PHE A 222 -11.18 11.96 -14.46
C PHE A 222 -10.36 12.59 -13.33
N PRO A 223 -10.45 12.05 -12.11
CA PRO A 223 -9.77 12.61 -10.96
C PRO A 223 -8.25 12.36 -10.97
N ALA A 224 -7.78 11.35 -11.72
CA ALA A 224 -6.36 11.00 -11.81
C ALA A 224 -5.65 11.74 -12.95
N PRO A 225 -4.34 12.05 -12.81
CA PRO A 225 -3.58 12.70 -13.89
C PRO A 225 -3.34 11.75 -15.07
N VAL A 226 -3.46 12.29 -16.27
CA VAL A 226 -3.17 11.58 -17.55
C VAL A 226 -1.72 11.76 -18.00
N PHE A 227 -1.00 12.73 -17.43
CA PHE A 227 0.40 13.01 -17.69
C PHE A 227 1.17 13.12 -16.37
N VAL A 228 2.38 12.57 -16.36
CA VAL A 228 3.35 12.69 -15.25
C VAL A 228 4.74 12.91 -15.83
N GLY A 229 5.43 13.94 -15.35
CA GLY A 229 6.81 14.23 -15.73
C GLY A 229 7.62 14.71 -14.52
N GLU A 230 8.88 14.35 -14.46
CA GLU A 230 9.84 14.81 -13.46
C GLU A 230 10.65 15.98 -14.00
N VAL A 231 10.89 16.96 -13.15
CA VAL A 231 11.58 18.20 -13.51
C VAL A 231 12.95 18.26 -12.80
N VAL A 232 13.97 18.52 -13.57
CA VAL A 232 15.35 18.72 -13.10
C VAL A 232 15.77 20.18 -13.25
#